data_0897eeeb8a2d2ee026040c36f80d75ea
#
_entry.id   0897eeeb8a2d2ee026040c36f80d75ea
#
_cell.length_a   1.000
_cell.length_b   1.000
_cell.length_c   1.000
_cell.angle_alpha   90.00
_cell.angle_beta   90.00
_cell.angle_gamma   90.00
#
_symmetry.space_group_name_H-M   'P 1'
#
loop_
_entity.id
_entity.type
_entity.pdbx_description
1 polymer ?
#
loop_
_entity_poly.entity_id
_entity_poly.type
_entity_poly.pdbx_seq_one_letter_code
_entity_poly.pdbx_strand_id
1 'polypeptide(L)'
;MLLILFLLIALTSSAYSEDLKKLKLDDASAIGTTIQTDIHVKAEGKASIKITTLWPTTICLGEVSGLDVENAKLLYKAKVKSDLDGTAFLEMWAHVGGGQYFSKGMNDVVSQKTDWKIIQTPFLFQKGQRPDKVTLNLVINGKGTVWVDDIVLSKEPLK
;
A
#
# COMPACT_ATOMS: atom_id res chain seq x y z
N MET A 1 47.02 10.63 39.12
CA MET A 1 46.76 9.85 37.91
C MET A 1 45.25 9.77 37.78
N LEU A 2 44.64 10.69 36.98
CA LEU A 2 43.18 10.87 36.85
C LEU A 2 42.71 10.09 35.65
N LEU A 3 41.90 9.04 35.88
CA LEU A 3 41.34 8.15 34.83
C LEU A 3 40.07 8.79 34.32
N ILE A 4 40.09 9.36 33.11
CA ILE A 4 38.89 9.90 32.44
C ILE A 4 38.20 8.74 31.71
N LEU A 5 37.04 8.34 32.25
CA LEU A 5 36.17 7.32 31.64
C LEU A 5 35.32 7.99 30.56
N PHE A 6 35.66 7.77 29.28
CA PHE A 6 34.82 8.17 28.15
C PHE A 6 33.59 7.25 28.05
N LEU A 7 32.42 7.76 28.43
CA LEU A 7 31.13 7.08 28.23
C LEU A 7 30.70 7.28 26.78
N LEU A 8 30.86 6.25 25.95
CA LEU A 8 30.41 6.22 24.56
C LEU A 8 28.90 6.02 24.56
N ILE A 9 28.10 7.10 24.41
CA ILE A 9 26.65 7.03 24.21
C ILE A 9 26.41 6.62 22.76
N ALA A 10 26.10 5.35 22.53
CA ALA A 10 25.61 4.87 21.25
C ALA A 10 24.18 5.40 21.02
N LEU A 11 24.05 6.43 20.19
CA LEU A 11 22.77 6.88 19.67
C LEU A 11 22.22 5.83 18.71
N THR A 12 21.38 4.92 19.21
CA THR A 12 20.57 4.06 18.38
C THR A 12 19.47 4.90 17.75
N SER A 13 19.66 5.31 16.50
CA SER A 13 18.57 5.92 15.72
C SER A 13 17.54 4.84 15.40
N SER A 14 16.45 4.82 16.15
CA SER A 14 15.26 4.06 15.77
C SER A 14 14.76 4.60 14.43
N ALA A 15 14.78 3.78 13.40
CA ALA A 15 14.13 4.09 12.12
C ALA A 15 12.61 3.97 12.33
N TYR A 16 11.95 5.09 12.55
CA TYR A 16 10.48 5.12 12.64
C TYR A 16 9.87 5.13 11.23
N SER A 17 8.86 4.28 11.03
CA SER A 17 7.94 4.39 9.90
C SER A 17 6.93 5.49 10.21
N GLU A 18 6.72 6.40 9.26
CA GLU A 18 5.73 7.48 9.36
C GLU A 18 4.56 7.19 8.42
N ASP A 19 3.34 7.16 8.95
CA ASP A 19 2.14 7.03 8.14
C ASP A 19 1.78 8.37 7.49
N LEU A 20 1.92 8.44 6.16
CA LEU A 20 1.70 9.67 5.38
C LEU A 20 0.24 9.88 5.03
N LYS A 21 -0.54 8.82 4.89
CA LYS A 21 -1.98 8.88 4.60
C LYS A 21 -2.68 7.57 4.90
N LYS A 22 -3.87 7.69 5.47
CA LYS A 22 -4.90 6.65 5.54
C LYS A 22 -6.03 7.00 4.58
N LEU A 23 -6.34 6.12 3.63
CA LEU A 23 -7.36 6.37 2.60
C LEU A 23 -8.74 5.92 3.08
N LYS A 24 -9.74 6.77 2.82
CA LYS A 24 -11.14 6.38 2.86
C LYS A 24 -11.53 5.89 1.46
N LEU A 25 -12.16 4.72 1.38
CA LEU A 25 -12.48 4.04 0.11
C LEU A 25 -13.87 4.41 -0.43
N ASP A 26 -14.38 5.59 -0.09
CA ASP A 26 -15.75 5.98 -0.44
C ASP A 26 -15.96 6.23 -1.95
N ASP A 27 -14.87 6.48 -2.69
CA ASP A 27 -14.90 6.91 -4.10
C ASP A 27 -14.28 5.89 -5.09
N ALA A 28 -14.07 4.63 -4.67
CA ALA A 28 -13.49 3.62 -5.57
C ALA A 28 -14.53 3.17 -6.62
N SER A 29 -14.18 3.24 -7.90
CA SER A 29 -15.05 2.80 -9.01
C SER A 29 -14.26 2.05 -10.09
N ALA A 30 -14.91 1.09 -10.75
CA ALA A 30 -14.39 0.39 -11.93
C ALA A 30 -15.53 -0.13 -12.82
N ILE A 31 -15.32 -0.07 -14.13
CA ILE A 31 -16.30 -0.57 -15.11
C ILE A 31 -16.33 -2.11 -15.08
N GLY A 32 -17.53 -2.67 -15.03
CA GLY A 32 -17.76 -4.13 -15.07
C GLY A 32 -17.43 -4.86 -13.78
N THR A 33 -17.23 -4.13 -12.70
CA THR A 33 -16.94 -4.65 -11.36
C THR A 33 -17.92 -4.04 -10.37
N THR A 34 -18.43 -4.83 -9.45
CA THR A 34 -19.26 -4.33 -8.35
C THR A 34 -18.37 -3.97 -7.18
N ILE A 35 -18.47 -2.71 -6.73
CA ILE A 35 -17.77 -2.21 -5.54
C ILE A 35 -18.83 -1.76 -4.55
N GLN A 36 -18.74 -2.23 -3.31
CA GLN A 36 -19.69 -1.89 -2.26
C GLN A 36 -19.04 -1.93 -0.88
N THR A 37 -19.58 -1.15 0.03
CA THR A 37 -19.21 -1.20 1.46
C THR A 37 -19.76 -2.49 2.09
N ASP A 38 -18.92 -3.22 2.83
CA ASP A 38 -19.30 -4.39 3.59
C ASP A 38 -19.09 -4.13 5.11
N ILE A 39 -20.20 -4.04 5.84
CA ILE A 39 -20.19 -3.81 7.30
C ILE A 39 -20.03 -5.10 8.10
N HIS A 40 -20.18 -6.26 7.46
CA HIS A 40 -20.13 -7.56 8.13
C HIS A 40 -18.76 -8.21 8.01
N VAL A 41 -18.11 -8.09 6.84
CA VAL A 41 -16.78 -8.63 6.58
C VAL A 41 -15.78 -7.49 6.59
N LYS A 42 -15.03 -7.32 7.69
CA LYS A 42 -14.06 -6.25 7.90
C LYS A 42 -12.91 -6.72 8.76
N ALA A 43 -11.74 -6.13 8.59
CA ALA A 43 -10.57 -6.36 9.42
C ALA A 43 -10.55 -5.39 10.61
N GLU A 44 -10.93 -4.13 10.37
CA GLU A 44 -10.94 -3.05 11.37
C GLU A 44 -12.13 -2.10 11.18
N GLY A 45 -12.32 -1.22 12.17
CA GLY A 45 -13.28 -0.12 12.09
C GLY A 45 -14.72 -0.55 11.84
N LYS A 46 -15.41 0.17 10.96
CA LYS A 46 -16.86 0.03 10.73
C LYS A 46 -17.20 -0.85 9.53
N ALA A 47 -16.36 -0.85 8.49
CA ALA A 47 -16.62 -1.54 7.22
C ALA A 47 -15.32 -1.74 6.42
N SER A 48 -15.35 -2.67 5.48
CA SER A 48 -14.37 -2.82 4.41
C SER A 48 -15.00 -2.45 3.06
N ILE A 49 -14.19 -2.42 2.00
CA ILE A 49 -14.66 -2.39 0.62
C ILE A 49 -14.65 -3.80 0.07
N LYS A 50 -15.81 -4.26 -0.40
CA LYS A 50 -15.99 -5.52 -1.12
C LYS A 50 -16.00 -5.26 -2.62
N ILE A 51 -15.13 -5.95 -3.35
CA ILE A 51 -14.99 -5.88 -4.80
C ILE A 51 -15.30 -7.26 -5.36
N THR A 52 -16.31 -7.35 -6.23
CA THR A 52 -16.64 -8.58 -6.93
C THR A 52 -16.44 -8.38 -8.42
N THR A 53 -15.67 -9.25 -9.07
CA THR A 53 -15.36 -9.16 -10.49
C THR A 53 -15.49 -10.50 -11.19
N LEU A 54 -15.85 -10.46 -12.49
CA LEU A 54 -15.99 -11.63 -13.35
C LEU A 54 -14.77 -11.83 -14.27
N TRP A 55 -13.83 -10.88 -14.30
CA TRP A 55 -12.62 -10.88 -15.13
C TRP A 55 -11.48 -10.10 -14.46
N PRO A 56 -10.24 -10.28 -14.95
CA PRO A 56 -9.11 -9.50 -14.45
C PRO A 56 -9.36 -8.00 -14.54
N THR A 57 -9.08 -7.27 -13.46
CA THR A 57 -9.31 -5.83 -13.37
C THR A 57 -8.30 -5.15 -12.46
N THR A 58 -8.14 -3.84 -12.65
CA THR A 58 -7.35 -2.98 -11.76
C THR A 58 -8.27 -1.91 -11.20
N ILE A 59 -8.31 -1.80 -9.87
CA ILE A 59 -9.11 -0.83 -9.14
C ILE A 59 -8.18 0.24 -8.59
N CYS A 60 -8.41 1.50 -8.96
CA CYS A 60 -7.78 2.63 -8.30
C CYS A 60 -8.43 2.82 -6.93
N LEU A 61 -7.67 2.61 -5.86
CA LEU A 61 -8.12 2.79 -4.49
C LEU A 61 -7.88 4.21 -3.98
N GLY A 62 -7.05 4.97 -4.68
CA GLY A 62 -6.82 6.38 -4.37
C GLY A 62 -5.58 6.97 -5.01
N GLU A 63 -5.52 8.29 -4.97
CA GLU A 63 -4.38 9.09 -5.41
C GLU A 63 -3.89 9.98 -4.27
N VAL A 64 -2.58 10.18 -4.18
CA VAL A 64 -1.95 11.01 -3.15
C VAL A 64 -0.92 11.92 -3.81
N SER A 65 -1.02 13.23 -3.56
CA SER A 65 -0.09 14.25 -4.03
C SER A 65 0.56 14.98 -2.86
N GLY A 66 1.61 15.74 -3.13
CA GLY A 66 2.29 16.56 -2.12
C GLY A 66 3.11 15.74 -1.12
N LEU A 67 3.55 14.55 -1.51
CA LEU A 67 4.36 13.68 -0.65
C LEU A 67 5.82 14.17 -0.61
N ASP A 68 6.36 14.32 0.60
CA ASP A 68 7.80 14.54 0.83
C ASP A 68 8.51 13.20 1.08
N VAL A 69 8.83 12.49 0.00
CA VAL A 69 9.41 11.13 0.05
C VAL A 69 10.71 10.99 -0.72
N GLU A 70 11.44 12.08 -0.93
CA GLU A 70 12.79 12.05 -1.48
C GLU A 70 13.74 11.24 -0.58
N ASN A 71 14.66 10.47 -1.19
CA ASN A 71 15.63 9.63 -0.49
C ASN A 71 14.99 8.73 0.58
N ALA A 72 13.89 8.09 0.21
CA ALA A 72 13.09 7.29 1.12
C ALA A 72 12.41 6.12 0.40
N LYS A 73 12.03 5.12 1.18
CA LYS A 73 11.14 4.05 0.73
C LYS A 73 9.70 4.46 1.07
N LEU A 74 8.85 4.52 0.06
CA LEU A 74 7.42 4.64 0.21
C LEU A 74 6.83 3.23 0.23
N LEU A 75 6.04 2.91 1.24
CA LEU A 75 5.45 1.59 1.42
C LEU A 75 3.93 1.69 1.41
N TYR A 76 3.32 1.08 0.40
CA TYR A 76 1.88 0.92 0.28
C TYR A 76 1.47 -0.43 0.86
N LYS A 77 0.59 -0.42 1.87
CA LYS A 77 0.06 -1.61 2.55
C LYS A 77 -1.45 -1.59 2.59
N ALA A 78 -2.07 -2.76 2.59
CA ALA A 78 -3.49 -2.92 2.88
C ALA A 78 -3.75 -4.29 3.53
N LYS A 79 -4.81 -4.38 4.32
CA LYS A 79 -5.38 -5.67 4.71
C LYS A 79 -6.29 -6.15 3.59
N VAL A 80 -6.06 -7.36 3.12
CA VAL A 80 -6.82 -7.94 2.01
C VAL A 80 -7.25 -9.36 2.37
N LYS A 81 -8.52 -9.66 2.07
CA LYS A 81 -9.15 -10.98 2.16
C LYS A 81 -9.67 -11.34 0.78
N SER A 82 -9.63 -12.61 0.40
CA SER A 82 -10.08 -13.05 -0.93
C SER A 82 -10.88 -14.34 -0.92
N ASP A 83 -11.75 -14.45 -1.92
CA ASP A 83 -12.38 -15.66 -2.41
C ASP A 83 -12.35 -15.57 -3.95
N LEU A 84 -11.20 -15.94 -4.53
CA LEU A 84 -10.84 -15.71 -5.94
C LEU A 84 -10.47 -17.02 -6.64
N ASP A 85 -10.89 -17.14 -7.88
CA ASP A 85 -10.22 -17.99 -8.88
C ASP A 85 -9.16 -17.11 -9.57
N GLY A 86 -7.94 -17.08 -8.98
CA GLY A 86 -6.85 -16.21 -9.39
C GLY A 86 -6.07 -15.61 -8.22
N THR A 87 -5.48 -14.44 -8.44
CA THR A 87 -4.64 -13.72 -7.47
C THR A 87 -5.01 -12.24 -7.39
N ALA A 88 -4.72 -11.60 -6.25
CA ALA A 88 -4.75 -10.15 -6.14
C ALA A 88 -3.51 -9.62 -5.41
N PHE A 89 -3.04 -8.43 -5.82
CA PHE A 89 -1.88 -7.76 -5.26
C PHE A 89 -2.01 -6.23 -5.36
N LEU A 90 -1.20 -5.53 -4.58
CA LEU A 90 -1.12 -4.07 -4.63
C LEU A 90 -0.17 -3.63 -5.74
N GLU A 91 -0.52 -2.53 -6.43
CA GLU A 91 0.32 -1.85 -7.40
C GLU A 91 0.35 -0.35 -7.07
N MET A 92 1.51 0.25 -7.18
CA MET A 92 1.70 1.68 -6.97
C MET A 92 2.34 2.31 -8.21
N TRP A 93 1.75 3.37 -8.74
CA TRP A 93 2.32 4.19 -9.80
C TRP A 93 2.81 5.50 -9.22
N ALA A 94 4.06 5.86 -9.48
CA ALA A 94 4.67 7.12 -9.09
C ALA A 94 4.89 8.00 -10.35
N HIS A 95 4.39 9.23 -10.32
CA HIS A 95 4.62 10.24 -11.34
C HIS A 95 5.76 11.13 -10.87
N VAL A 96 6.89 11.13 -11.57
CA VAL A 96 8.10 11.88 -11.18
C VAL A 96 8.68 12.58 -12.40
N GLY A 97 8.74 13.93 -12.36
CA GLY A 97 9.38 14.72 -13.41
C GLY A 97 8.81 14.47 -14.82
N GLY A 98 7.50 14.25 -14.94
CA GLY A 98 6.81 13.94 -16.19
C GLY A 98 6.89 12.47 -16.63
N GLY A 99 7.66 11.63 -15.94
CA GLY A 99 7.70 10.17 -16.15
C GLY A 99 6.71 9.43 -15.25
N GLN A 100 6.43 8.17 -15.61
CA GLN A 100 5.60 7.26 -14.82
C GLN A 100 6.39 5.99 -14.52
N TYR A 101 6.39 5.60 -13.26
CA TYR A 101 7.10 4.42 -12.76
C TYR A 101 6.16 3.61 -11.88
N PHE A 102 6.35 2.30 -11.81
CA PHE A 102 5.46 1.45 -11.03
C PHE A 102 6.21 0.47 -10.14
N SER A 103 5.54 0.04 -9.09
CA SER A 103 5.92 -1.08 -8.24
C SER A 103 4.74 -2.02 -8.12
N LYS A 104 4.98 -3.33 -8.30
CA LYS A 104 3.97 -4.40 -8.22
C LYS A 104 4.31 -5.36 -7.10
N GLY A 105 3.38 -5.57 -6.19
CA GLY A 105 3.50 -6.50 -5.07
C GLY A 105 3.29 -7.96 -5.45
N MET A 106 3.84 -8.41 -6.59
CA MET A 106 3.62 -9.78 -7.11
C MET A 106 4.22 -10.89 -6.25
N ASN A 107 5.13 -10.55 -5.34
CA ASN A 107 5.70 -11.49 -4.37
C ASN A 107 4.90 -11.54 -3.06
N ASP A 108 3.89 -10.69 -2.91
CA ASP A 108 3.04 -10.59 -1.72
C ASP A 108 1.57 -10.53 -2.14
N VAL A 109 1.04 -11.67 -2.57
CA VAL A 109 -0.31 -11.80 -3.14
C VAL A 109 -1.26 -12.49 -2.17
N VAL A 110 -2.56 -12.26 -2.36
CA VAL A 110 -3.62 -13.17 -1.91
C VAL A 110 -4.13 -13.98 -3.09
N SER A 111 -4.54 -15.22 -2.85
CA SER A 111 -5.04 -16.14 -3.87
C SER A 111 -6.10 -17.06 -3.31
N GLN A 112 -6.98 -17.57 -4.15
CA GLN A 112 -8.02 -18.49 -3.74
C GLN A 112 -8.80 -17.93 -2.53
N LYS A 113 -9.11 -18.78 -1.55
CA LYS A 113 -9.73 -18.37 -0.30
C LYS A 113 -8.65 -18.07 0.73
N THR A 114 -8.32 -16.79 0.87
CA THR A 114 -7.35 -16.29 1.86
C THR A 114 -8.08 -15.43 2.88
N ASP A 115 -7.83 -15.66 4.16
CA ASP A 115 -8.32 -14.78 5.23
C ASP A 115 -7.50 -13.48 5.29
N TRP A 116 -7.88 -12.51 6.12
CA TRP A 116 -7.23 -11.21 6.22
C TRP A 116 -5.70 -11.34 6.33
N LYS A 117 -5.01 -10.83 5.32
CA LYS A 117 -3.56 -10.77 5.21
C LYS A 117 -3.14 -9.34 4.89
N ILE A 118 -2.09 -8.85 5.54
CA ILE A 118 -1.43 -7.62 5.12
C ILE A 118 -0.60 -7.96 3.89
N ILE A 119 -0.84 -7.27 2.79
CA ILE A 119 -0.02 -7.30 1.58
C ILE A 119 0.55 -5.92 1.31
N GLN A 120 1.68 -5.85 0.61
CA GLN A 120 2.41 -4.59 0.45
C GLN A 120 3.22 -4.53 -0.85
N THR A 121 3.54 -3.30 -1.27
CA THR A 121 4.50 -3.03 -2.34
C THR A 121 5.33 -1.79 -2.00
N PRO A 122 6.67 -1.85 -2.07
CA PRO A 122 7.53 -0.70 -1.83
C PRO A 122 7.84 0.06 -3.12
N PHE A 123 8.09 1.36 -3.02
CA PHE A 123 8.72 2.17 -4.07
C PHE A 123 9.92 2.91 -3.47
N LEU A 124 11.09 2.85 -4.13
CA LEU A 124 12.31 3.47 -3.64
C LEU A 124 12.56 4.77 -4.40
N PHE A 125 12.50 5.90 -3.69
CA PHE A 125 12.85 7.21 -4.23
C PHE A 125 14.28 7.56 -3.88
N GLN A 126 15.09 7.85 -4.90
CA GLN A 126 16.45 8.32 -4.73
C GLN A 126 16.48 9.83 -4.39
N LYS A 127 17.66 10.34 -4.05
CA LYS A 127 17.87 11.78 -3.87
C LYS A 127 17.51 12.52 -5.16
N GLY A 128 16.73 13.59 -5.06
CA GLY A 128 16.21 14.36 -6.21
C GLY A 128 14.95 13.79 -6.86
N GLN A 129 14.49 12.61 -6.45
CA GLN A 129 13.23 12.03 -6.94
C GLN A 129 12.09 12.35 -5.99
N ARG A 130 11.22 13.26 -6.40
CA ARG A 130 10.00 13.62 -5.68
C ARG A 130 8.80 13.32 -6.55
N PRO A 131 7.83 12.52 -6.11
CA PRO A 131 6.64 12.26 -6.88
C PRO A 131 5.70 13.46 -6.84
N ASP A 132 5.19 13.86 -8.00
CA ASP A 132 4.10 14.82 -8.14
C ASP A 132 2.80 14.20 -7.60
N LYS A 133 2.63 12.91 -7.91
CA LYS A 133 1.47 12.11 -7.54
C LYS A 133 1.83 10.63 -7.44
N VAL A 134 1.15 9.92 -6.55
CA VAL A 134 1.18 8.46 -6.45
C VAL A 134 -0.25 7.93 -6.58
N THR A 135 -0.45 6.94 -7.46
CA THR A 135 -1.72 6.23 -7.63
C THR A 135 -1.61 4.85 -6.98
N LEU A 136 -2.57 4.51 -6.14
CA LEU A 136 -2.62 3.27 -5.36
C LEU A 136 -3.69 2.36 -5.95
N ASN A 137 -3.27 1.22 -6.47
CA ASN A 137 -4.13 0.26 -7.14
C ASN A 137 -4.20 -1.07 -6.40
N LEU A 138 -5.34 -1.74 -6.54
CA LEU A 138 -5.48 -3.18 -6.34
C LEU A 138 -5.62 -3.84 -7.71
N VAL A 139 -4.74 -4.77 -8.03
CA VAL A 139 -4.81 -5.58 -9.26
C VAL A 139 -5.41 -6.94 -8.90
N ILE A 140 -6.46 -7.33 -9.59
CA ILE A 140 -7.12 -8.63 -9.47
C ILE A 140 -6.91 -9.38 -10.79
N ASN A 141 -6.13 -10.47 -10.76
CA ASN A 141 -5.89 -11.34 -11.90
C ASN A 141 -6.75 -12.59 -11.77
N GLY A 142 -8.01 -12.48 -12.12
CA GLY A 142 -8.97 -13.58 -12.00
C GLY A 142 -10.39 -13.09 -11.82
N LYS A 143 -11.23 -13.96 -11.25
CA LYS A 143 -12.65 -13.68 -10.96
C LYS A 143 -12.97 -14.07 -9.52
N GLY A 144 -13.98 -13.43 -8.93
CA GLY A 144 -14.43 -13.69 -7.56
C GLY A 144 -14.55 -12.43 -6.73
N THR A 145 -14.27 -12.54 -5.44
CA THR A 145 -14.46 -11.44 -4.48
C THR A 145 -13.18 -11.15 -3.70
N VAL A 146 -12.88 -9.87 -3.55
CA VAL A 146 -11.81 -9.35 -2.69
C VAL A 146 -12.40 -8.33 -1.72
N TRP A 147 -11.99 -8.38 -0.47
CA TRP A 147 -12.25 -7.35 0.53
C TRP A 147 -10.94 -6.62 0.84
N VAL A 148 -11.00 -5.31 0.89
CA VAL A 148 -9.87 -4.44 1.21
C VAL A 148 -10.23 -3.57 2.39
N ASP A 149 -9.29 -3.46 3.32
CA ASP A 149 -9.42 -2.66 4.53
C ASP A 149 -8.06 -2.10 4.94
N ASP A 150 -8.04 -1.09 5.81
CA ASP A 150 -6.85 -0.53 6.45
C ASP A 150 -5.72 -0.22 5.46
N ILE A 151 -6.01 0.64 4.46
CA ILE A 151 -5.02 1.10 3.49
C ILE A 151 -4.12 2.15 4.12
N VAL A 152 -2.82 1.86 4.12
CA VAL A 152 -1.78 2.74 4.69
C VAL A 152 -0.69 2.99 3.66
N LEU A 153 -0.31 4.26 3.52
CA LEU A 153 0.88 4.70 2.80
C LEU A 153 1.85 5.27 3.82
N SER A 154 3.03 4.66 3.96
CA SER A 154 4.03 5.04 4.95
C SER A 154 5.39 5.31 4.32
N LYS A 155 6.17 6.20 4.95
CA LYS A 155 7.55 6.55 4.58
C LYS A 155 8.51 5.85 5.52
N GLU A 156 9.55 5.24 4.96
CA GLU A 156 10.65 4.63 5.71
C GLU A 156 11.99 5.13 5.16
N PRO A 157 13.04 5.26 5.98
CA PRO A 157 14.36 5.60 5.49
C PRO A 157 14.89 4.52 4.53
N LEU A 158 15.67 4.91 3.51
CA LEU A 158 16.49 3.96 2.76
C LEU A 158 17.56 3.38 3.71
N LYS A 159 17.64 2.09 3.78
CA LYS A 159 18.68 1.37 4.51
C LYS A 159 19.89 1.17 3.61
#